data_82a64e47be604af30ba119cafb6b0454
#
_entry.id   82a64e47be604af30ba119cafb6b0454
#
_cell.length_a   1.000
_cell.length_b   1.000
_cell.length_c   1.000
_cell.angle_alpha   90.00
_cell.angle_beta   90.00
_cell.angle_gamma   90.00
#
_symmetry.space_group_name_H-M   'P 1'
#
loop_
_entity.id
_entity.type
_entity.pdbx_description
1 polymer ?
#
loop_
_entity_poly.entity_id
_entity_poly.type
_entity_poly.pdbx_seq_one_letter_code
_entity_poly.pdbx_strand_id
1 'polypeptide(L)'
;MGAVPDADAMQNYLQKHLGVPSSQIRNLRNSKATRAAIIDGIKAFSLIDEIEEGDPILIYFAGHGGSADTPKDWEVGSTGKIELLVPYDHSSLEGGNPKHGIPDRTLSALLSQLAIEKGNNIVRQNFTLPVIYQLTNVRG
;
A
#
# COMPACT_ATOMS: atom_id res chain seq x y z
N MET A 1 -3.19 20.70 -3.14
CA MET A 1 -3.43 19.40 -2.49
C MET A 1 -2.32 18.47 -2.93
N GLY A 2 -1.78 17.68 -2.03
CA GLY A 2 -0.71 16.75 -2.31
C GLY A 2 -0.77 15.58 -1.34
N ALA A 3 -0.13 14.47 -1.66
CA ALA A 3 -0.21 13.23 -0.89
C ALA A 3 0.27 13.35 0.56
N VAL A 4 1.28 14.19 0.82
CA VAL A 4 1.75 14.39 2.20
C VAL A 4 0.65 15.00 3.07
N PRO A 5 -0.02 16.10 2.69
CA PRO A 5 -1.18 16.61 3.41
C PRO A 5 -2.30 15.59 3.60
N ASP A 6 -2.59 14.76 2.58
CA ASP A 6 -3.66 13.77 2.66
C ASP A 6 -3.32 12.66 3.66
N ALA A 7 -2.07 12.20 3.68
CA ALA A 7 -1.62 11.23 4.66
C ALA A 7 -1.53 11.83 6.08
N ASP A 8 -1.16 13.09 6.21
CA ASP A 8 -1.19 13.80 7.49
C ASP A 8 -2.62 13.90 8.01
N ALA A 9 -3.57 14.22 7.14
CA ALA A 9 -4.99 14.27 7.49
C ALA A 9 -5.49 12.90 7.96
N MET A 10 -5.15 11.81 7.23
CA MET A 10 -5.51 10.45 7.61
C MET A 10 -4.89 10.06 8.94
N GLN A 11 -3.59 10.30 9.13
CA GLN A 11 -2.92 10.03 10.40
C GLN A 11 -3.55 10.78 11.56
N ASN A 12 -3.84 12.07 11.38
CA ASN A 12 -4.52 12.88 12.39
C ASN A 12 -5.92 12.33 12.71
N TYR A 13 -6.65 11.88 11.69
CA TYR A 13 -7.96 11.26 11.88
C TYR A 13 -7.86 9.98 12.72
N LEU A 14 -6.94 9.09 12.37
CA LEU A 14 -6.71 7.84 13.10
C LEU A 14 -6.34 8.10 14.56
N GLN A 15 -5.43 9.05 14.82
CA GLN A 15 -4.96 9.33 16.17
C GLN A 15 -6.00 10.10 17.01
N LYS A 16 -6.61 11.15 16.45
CA LYS A 16 -7.48 12.05 17.21
C LYS A 16 -8.92 11.58 17.31
N HIS A 17 -9.43 10.88 16.29
CA HIS A 17 -10.82 10.47 16.25
C HIS A 17 -11.02 8.97 16.54
N LEU A 18 -10.06 8.13 16.16
CA LEU A 18 -10.12 6.70 16.41
C LEU A 18 -9.19 6.23 17.53
N GLY A 19 -8.40 7.12 18.13
CA GLY A 19 -7.54 6.81 19.27
C GLY A 19 -6.36 5.88 18.94
N VAL A 20 -6.01 5.70 17.65
CA VAL A 20 -4.94 4.79 17.26
C VAL A 20 -3.59 5.30 17.77
N PRO A 21 -2.85 4.52 18.56
CA PRO A 21 -1.53 4.92 19.06
C PRO A 21 -0.54 5.11 17.88
N SER A 22 0.35 6.08 18.00
CA SER A 22 1.40 6.32 16.99
C SER A 22 2.29 5.10 16.73
N SER A 23 2.49 4.26 17.73
CA SER A 23 3.26 3.01 17.63
C SER A 23 2.60 1.98 16.69
N GLN A 24 1.29 2.07 16.47
CA GLN A 24 0.53 1.21 15.58
C GLN A 24 0.41 1.79 14.16
N ILE A 25 0.97 2.97 13.91
CA ILE A 25 0.92 3.63 12.60
C ILE A 25 2.29 3.54 11.93
N ARG A 26 2.34 2.91 10.77
CA ARG A 26 3.54 2.84 9.92
C ARG A 26 3.39 3.77 8.73
N ASN A 27 4.28 4.74 8.59
CA ASN A 27 4.28 5.70 7.49
C ASN A 27 5.48 5.49 6.57
N LEU A 28 5.19 5.37 5.29
CA LEU A 28 6.18 5.47 4.22
C LEU A 28 5.93 6.75 3.45
N ARG A 29 6.84 7.72 3.50
CA ARG A 29 6.67 9.04 2.89
C ARG A 29 7.82 9.40 1.97
N ASN A 30 7.51 10.04 0.85
CA ASN A 30 8.51 10.54 -0.10
C ASN A 30 9.51 9.44 -0.48
N SER A 31 10.81 9.69 -0.36
CA SER A 31 11.87 8.76 -0.72
C SER A 31 11.85 7.42 0.04
N LYS A 32 11.11 7.32 1.14
CA LYS A 32 10.91 6.06 1.87
C LYS A 32 9.81 5.18 1.26
N ALA A 33 8.92 5.75 0.44
CA ALA A 33 7.82 5.04 -0.20
C ALA A 33 8.28 4.34 -1.51
N THR A 34 9.36 3.58 -1.43
CA THR A 34 9.88 2.82 -2.56
C THR A 34 9.04 1.56 -2.80
N ARG A 35 9.13 0.99 -4.02
CA ARG A 35 8.45 -0.25 -4.37
C ARG A 35 8.73 -1.38 -3.38
N ALA A 36 10.00 -1.57 -3.05
CA ALA A 36 10.41 -2.59 -2.08
C ALA A 36 9.83 -2.33 -0.69
N ALA A 37 9.98 -1.10 -0.16
CA ALA A 37 9.50 -0.73 1.16
C ALA A 37 7.97 -0.91 1.31
N ILE A 38 7.22 -0.66 0.26
CA ILE A 38 5.77 -0.86 0.22
C ILE A 38 5.41 -2.33 0.33
N ILE A 39 6.01 -3.17 -0.53
CA ILE A 39 5.78 -4.62 -0.55
C ILE A 39 6.18 -5.23 0.80
N ASP A 40 7.36 -4.89 1.30
CA ASP A 40 7.88 -5.40 2.57
C ASP A 40 7.04 -4.89 3.75
N GLY A 41 6.55 -3.66 3.69
CA GLY A 41 5.65 -3.09 4.68
C GLY A 41 4.33 -3.87 4.80
N ILE A 42 3.74 -4.28 3.67
CA ILE A 42 2.52 -5.11 3.67
C ILE A 42 2.83 -6.49 4.22
N LYS A 43 3.90 -7.13 3.78
CA LYS A 43 4.30 -8.45 4.28
C LYS A 43 4.62 -8.45 5.77
N ALA A 44 5.21 -7.36 6.27
CA ALA A 44 5.58 -7.27 7.68
C ALA A 44 4.39 -7.32 8.65
N PHE A 45 3.15 -7.04 8.19
CA PHE A 45 1.98 -7.16 9.08
C PHE A 45 1.73 -8.59 9.55
N SER A 46 2.01 -9.58 8.72
CA SER A 46 1.86 -10.98 9.09
C SER A 46 2.83 -11.41 10.19
N LEU A 47 3.95 -10.70 10.34
CA LEU A 47 5.00 -10.98 11.32
C LEU A 47 4.83 -10.24 12.64
N ILE A 48 3.80 -9.41 12.79
CA ILE A 48 3.51 -8.67 14.02
C ILE A 48 2.64 -9.53 14.92
N ASP A 49 3.21 -10.03 16.02
CA ASP A 49 2.52 -10.93 16.94
C ASP A 49 1.34 -10.24 17.65
N GLU A 50 1.42 -8.93 17.87
CA GLU A 50 0.36 -8.13 18.49
C GLU A 50 -0.88 -7.96 17.62
N ILE A 51 -0.81 -8.28 16.33
CA ILE A 51 -1.97 -8.33 15.43
C ILE A 51 -2.55 -9.73 15.48
N GLU A 52 -3.71 -9.87 16.13
CA GLU A 52 -4.44 -11.12 16.19
C GLU A 52 -5.33 -11.32 14.95
N GLU A 53 -5.76 -12.56 14.74
CA GLU A 53 -6.68 -12.88 13.65
C GLU A 53 -8.00 -12.12 13.80
N GLY A 54 -8.40 -11.41 12.74
CA GLY A 54 -9.61 -10.60 12.70
C GLY A 54 -9.43 -9.16 13.17
N ASP A 55 -8.25 -8.77 13.64
CA ASP A 55 -7.97 -7.37 13.94
C ASP A 55 -8.08 -6.50 12.67
N PRO A 56 -8.62 -5.28 12.79
CA PRO A 56 -8.74 -4.40 11.65
C PRO A 56 -7.37 -3.89 11.19
N ILE A 57 -7.08 -4.08 9.92
CA ILE A 57 -5.87 -3.57 9.26
C ILE A 57 -6.29 -2.57 8.20
N LEU A 58 -5.85 -1.31 8.33
CA LEU A 58 -6.08 -0.29 7.31
C LEU A 58 -4.80 -0.06 6.50
N ILE A 59 -4.92 -0.21 5.18
CA ILE A 59 -3.88 0.14 4.21
C ILE A 59 -4.36 1.33 3.40
N TYR A 60 -3.76 2.49 3.65
CA TYR A 60 -4.11 3.74 2.99
C TYR A 60 -3.00 4.16 2.03
N PHE A 61 -3.37 4.44 0.81
CA PHE A 61 -2.47 4.92 -0.21
C PHE A 61 -2.94 6.26 -0.77
N ALA A 62 -2.12 7.28 -0.56
CA ALA A 62 -2.25 8.57 -1.25
C ALA A 62 -1.11 8.69 -2.25
N GLY A 63 -1.41 8.57 -3.55
CA GLY A 63 -0.36 8.54 -4.55
C GLY A 63 -0.88 8.46 -5.98
N HIS A 64 0.04 8.52 -6.95
CA HIS A 64 -0.31 8.35 -8.34
C HIS A 64 -0.65 6.90 -8.66
N GLY A 65 -1.74 6.71 -9.38
CA GLY A 65 -1.99 5.52 -10.16
C GLY A 65 -1.38 5.67 -11.56
N GLY A 66 -1.10 4.55 -12.19
CA GLY A 66 -0.64 4.48 -13.57
C GLY A 66 -1.23 3.28 -14.28
N SER A 67 -0.99 3.17 -15.56
CA SER A 67 -1.30 1.97 -16.33
C SER A 67 -0.12 1.57 -17.19
N ALA A 68 0.04 0.28 -17.42
CA ALA A 68 1.03 -0.27 -18.32
C ALA A 68 0.39 -1.31 -19.23
N ASP A 69 1.04 -1.58 -20.36
CA ASP A 69 0.63 -2.69 -21.20
C ASP A 69 0.85 -4.01 -20.46
N THR A 70 -0.08 -4.91 -20.69
CA THR A 70 -0.01 -6.22 -20.07
C THR A 70 1.15 -7.03 -20.60
N PRO A 71 1.93 -7.69 -19.71
CA PRO A 71 2.87 -8.69 -20.15
C PRO A 71 2.18 -9.78 -21.00
N LYS A 72 2.86 -10.25 -22.06
CA LYS A 72 2.28 -11.18 -23.03
C LYS A 72 1.73 -12.48 -22.44
N ASP A 73 2.26 -12.86 -21.28
CA ASP A 73 1.92 -14.11 -20.59
C ASP A 73 0.82 -13.94 -19.52
N TRP A 74 0.24 -12.75 -19.43
CA TRP A 74 -0.83 -12.48 -18.47
C TRP A 74 -2.19 -12.50 -19.17
N GLU A 75 -3.08 -13.33 -18.69
CA GLU A 75 -4.50 -13.21 -19.06
C GLU A 75 -5.07 -11.93 -18.45
N VAL A 76 -5.50 -11.03 -19.28
CA VAL A 76 -6.14 -9.77 -18.90
C VAL A 76 -7.49 -9.62 -19.53
N GLY A 77 -8.33 -8.85 -18.87
CA GLY A 77 -9.60 -8.42 -19.41
C GLY A 77 -9.45 -7.60 -20.71
N SER A 78 -10.54 -7.15 -21.27
CA SER A 78 -10.70 -6.58 -22.61
C SER A 78 -9.82 -5.36 -22.95
N THR A 79 -9.15 -4.73 -21.99
CA THR A 79 -8.41 -3.48 -22.24
C THR A 79 -6.94 -3.67 -22.60
N GLY A 80 -6.36 -4.86 -22.36
CA GLY A 80 -4.93 -5.11 -22.59
C GLY A 80 -3.98 -4.27 -21.70
N LYS A 81 -4.51 -3.63 -20.66
CA LYS A 81 -3.75 -2.80 -19.71
C LYS A 81 -3.94 -3.27 -18.28
N ILE A 82 -2.90 -3.07 -17.48
CA ILE A 82 -2.90 -3.31 -16.05
C ILE A 82 -2.80 -1.98 -15.30
N GLU A 83 -3.52 -1.88 -14.20
CA GLU A 83 -3.40 -0.74 -13.28
C GLU A 83 -2.20 -0.92 -12.36
N LEU A 84 -1.51 0.17 -12.13
CA LEU A 84 -0.30 0.23 -11.32
C LEU A 84 -0.44 1.27 -10.23
N LEU A 85 0.05 0.91 -9.06
CA LEU A 85 0.42 1.89 -8.04
C LEU A 85 1.83 2.38 -8.34
N VAL A 86 2.03 3.70 -8.33
CA VAL A 86 3.30 4.34 -8.68
C VAL A 86 4.08 4.69 -7.41
N PRO A 87 5.12 3.92 -7.03
CA PRO A 87 5.97 4.22 -5.89
C PRO A 87 6.93 5.40 -6.19
N TYR A 88 7.57 5.92 -5.13
CA TYR A 88 8.50 7.05 -5.27
C TYR A 88 9.65 6.78 -6.24
N ASP A 89 10.17 5.57 -6.26
CA ASP A 89 11.28 5.14 -7.10
C ASP A 89 10.84 4.62 -8.48
N HIS A 90 9.58 4.85 -8.86
CA HIS A 90 9.11 4.52 -10.21
C HIS A 90 9.98 5.20 -11.26
N SER A 91 10.32 4.46 -12.32
CA SER A 91 11.23 4.90 -13.40
C SER A 91 12.67 5.17 -12.99
N SER A 92 13.06 5.00 -11.72
CA SER A 92 14.48 4.96 -11.36
C SER A 92 15.15 3.69 -11.91
N LEU A 93 16.45 3.76 -12.18
CA LEU A 93 17.19 2.61 -12.69
C LEU A 93 17.74 1.75 -11.55
N GLU A 94 17.59 0.45 -11.67
CA GLU A 94 18.24 -0.53 -10.82
C GLU A 94 18.93 -1.57 -11.71
N GLY A 95 20.25 -1.64 -11.64
CA GLY A 95 21.03 -2.52 -12.52
C GLY A 95 20.83 -2.24 -14.02
N GLY A 96 20.51 -0.98 -14.39
CA GLY A 96 20.24 -0.57 -15.77
C GLY A 96 18.79 -0.77 -16.23
N ASN A 97 17.93 -1.37 -15.40
CA ASN A 97 16.52 -1.57 -15.71
C ASN A 97 15.62 -0.57 -14.94
N PRO A 98 14.57 -0.03 -15.57
CA PRO A 98 13.64 0.86 -14.89
C PRO A 98 12.83 0.08 -13.84
N LYS A 99 12.69 0.66 -12.64
CA LYS A 99 11.76 0.14 -11.63
C LYS A 99 10.33 0.39 -12.07
N HIS A 100 9.54 -0.65 -12.06
CA HIS A 100 8.13 -0.60 -12.44
C HIS A 100 7.22 -0.26 -11.25
N GLY A 101 6.02 0.22 -11.54
CA GLY A 101 4.95 0.33 -10.55
C GLY A 101 4.58 -1.02 -9.94
N ILE A 102 3.72 -1.00 -8.94
CA ILE A 102 3.20 -2.21 -8.32
C ILE A 102 1.85 -2.53 -8.96
N PRO A 103 1.73 -3.63 -9.73
CA PRO A 103 0.46 -4.03 -10.33
C PRO A 103 -0.61 -4.30 -9.27
N ASP A 104 -1.85 -3.95 -9.56
CA ASP A 104 -2.98 -4.23 -8.67
C ASP A 104 -3.10 -5.72 -8.34
N ARG A 105 -2.79 -6.60 -9.31
CA ARG A 105 -2.71 -8.04 -9.09
C ARG A 105 -1.68 -8.43 -8.03
N THR A 106 -0.52 -7.75 -7.99
CA THR A 106 0.50 -7.98 -6.94
C THR A 106 -0.02 -7.54 -5.57
N LEU A 107 -0.67 -6.37 -5.51
CA LEU A 107 -1.29 -5.91 -4.26
C LEU A 107 -2.38 -6.88 -3.80
N SER A 108 -3.23 -7.32 -4.69
CA SER A 108 -4.29 -8.29 -4.39
C SER A 108 -3.73 -9.61 -3.84
N ALA A 109 -2.64 -10.12 -4.42
CA ALA A 109 -1.98 -11.32 -3.93
C ALA A 109 -1.38 -11.12 -2.52
N LEU A 110 -0.74 -9.97 -2.25
CA LEU A 110 -0.19 -9.64 -0.93
C LEU A 110 -1.29 -9.52 0.13
N LEU A 111 -2.41 -8.88 -0.22
CA LEU A 111 -3.55 -8.73 0.68
C LEU A 111 -4.24 -10.08 0.95
N SER A 112 -4.35 -10.93 -0.06
CA SER A 112 -4.89 -12.28 0.10
C SER A 112 -4.02 -13.13 1.04
N GLN A 113 -2.69 -13.04 0.90
CA GLN A 113 -1.77 -13.72 1.80
C GLN A 113 -1.91 -13.18 3.23
N LEU A 114 -1.96 -11.87 3.41
CA LEU A 114 -2.16 -11.25 4.71
C LEU A 114 -3.50 -11.67 5.35
N ALA A 115 -4.56 -11.77 4.54
CA ALA A 115 -5.88 -12.20 5.00
C ALA A 115 -5.91 -13.67 5.48
N ILE A 116 -5.11 -14.55 4.86
CA ILE A 116 -4.96 -15.94 5.30
C ILE A 116 -4.32 -15.99 6.70
N GLU A 117 -3.40 -15.08 7.00
CA GLU A 117 -2.61 -15.11 8.24
C GLU A 117 -3.24 -14.28 9.37
N LYS A 118 -3.95 -13.21 9.05
CA LYS A 118 -4.50 -12.23 10.02
C LYS A 118 -6.02 -12.02 9.92
N GLY A 119 -6.71 -12.78 9.06
CA GLY A 119 -8.15 -12.64 8.86
C GLY A 119 -8.54 -11.57 7.83
N ASN A 120 -9.82 -11.54 7.46
CA ASN A 120 -10.34 -10.74 6.35
C ASN A 120 -10.71 -9.29 6.70
N ASN A 121 -10.41 -8.81 7.90
CA ASN A 121 -10.73 -7.45 8.31
C ASN A 121 -9.67 -6.44 7.81
N ILE A 122 -9.44 -6.44 6.50
CA ILE A 122 -8.44 -5.60 5.84
C ILE A 122 -9.15 -4.60 4.94
N VAL A 123 -8.93 -3.30 5.19
CA VAL A 123 -9.45 -2.21 4.38
C VAL A 123 -8.31 -1.59 3.57
N ARG A 124 -8.46 -1.61 2.24
CA ARG A 124 -7.59 -0.88 1.31
C ARG A 124 -8.33 0.34 0.78
N GLN A 125 -7.71 1.50 0.88
CA GLN A 125 -8.24 2.73 0.29
C GLN A 125 -7.19 3.41 -0.57
N ASN A 126 -7.54 3.69 -1.84
CA ASN A 126 -6.68 4.35 -2.81
C ASN A 126 -7.26 5.71 -3.19
N PHE A 127 -6.43 6.75 -3.21
CA PHE A 127 -6.76 8.05 -3.77
C PHE A 127 -5.71 8.49 -4.79
N THR A 128 -6.15 9.10 -5.86
CA THR A 128 -5.31 9.54 -6.99
C THR A 128 -4.63 10.89 -6.66
N LEU A 129 -3.43 10.89 -6.10
CA LEU A 129 -2.45 12.00 -6.03
C LEU A 129 -1.16 11.54 -5.28
N PRO A 130 0.00 12.27 -5.35
CA PRO A 130 1.32 11.67 -5.13
C PRO A 130 1.60 11.03 -3.76
N VAL A 131 2.25 9.94 -3.82
CA VAL A 131 2.56 8.79 -2.95
C VAL A 131 2.73 8.99 -1.45
N ILE A 132 1.89 8.33 -0.61
CA ILE A 132 2.23 7.94 0.78
C ILE A 132 1.43 6.70 1.21
N TYR A 133 2.10 5.77 1.90
CA TYR A 133 1.48 4.65 2.59
C TYR A 133 1.33 4.93 4.08
N GLN A 134 0.17 4.59 4.59
CA GLN A 134 -0.06 4.46 6.02
C GLN A 134 -0.62 3.07 6.30
N LEU A 135 0.09 2.32 7.12
CA LEU A 135 -0.32 1.00 7.56
C LEU A 135 -0.67 1.11 9.04
N THR A 136 -1.85 0.70 9.42
CA THR A 136 -2.27 0.79 10.81
C THR A 136 -3.02 -0.45 11.25
N ASN A 137 -2.77 -0.88 12.47
CA ASN A 137 -3.63 -1.78 13.20
C ASN A 137 -4.54 -0.91 14.08
N VAL A 138 -5.84 -0.97 13.88
CA VAL A 138 -6.84 -0.21 14.64
C VAL A 138 -7.47 -1.15 15.66
N ARG A 139 -6.87 -1.26 16.85
CA ARG A 139 -7.60 -1.76 18.02
C ARG A 139 -8.25 -0.58 18.73
N GLY A 140 -9.57 -0.64 18.89
CA GLY A 140 -10.33 0.25 19.75
C GLY A 140 -10.12 -0.12 21.23
#